data_6bc657d4d33272eabedcc35732bb69df
#
_entry.id   6bc657d4d33272eabedcc35732bb69df
#
_cell.length_a   1.000
_cell.length_b   1.000
_cell.length_c   1.000
_cell.angle_alpha   90.00
_cell.angle_beta   90.00
_cell.angle_gamma   90.00
#
_symmetry.space_group_name_H-M   'P 1'
#
loop_
_entity.id
_entity.type
_entity.pdbx_description
1 polymer ?
#
loop_
_entity_poly.entity_id
_entity_poly.type
_entity_poly.pdbx_seq_one_letter_code
_entity_poly.pdbx_strand_id
1 'polypeptide(L)' 'MTISYEWRGQFTSAEANSLHAGCFEHRVLSDGEWDRRGQVERHSLGWVCARDGAELVGFVNVAWDGVVHAFVLDTMVAAG' A
#
# COMPACT_ATOMS: atom_id res chain seq x y z
N MET A 1 -5.95 -21.19 0.14
CA MET A 1 -5.42 -19.83 -0.03
C MET A 1 -4.38 -19.55 1.04
N THR A 2 -3.20 -19.09 0.65
CA THR A 2 -2.14 -18.73 1.58
C THR A 2 -1.79 -17.26 1.36
N ILE A 3 -1.96 -16.46 2.41
CA ILE A 3 -1.62 -15.04 2.37
C ILE A 3 -0.23 -14.87 2.97
N SER A 4 0.64 -14.20 2.25
CA SER A 4 1.97 -13.84 2.76
C SER A 4 2.01 -12.35 3.10
N TYR A 5 2.77 -12.01 4.12
CA TYR A 5 2.93 -10.63 4.58
C TYR A 5 4.40 -10.26 4.53
N GLU A 6 4.69 -9.07 4.04
CA GLU A 6 6.07 -8.62 3.87
C GLU A 6 6.22 -7.16 4.27
N TRP A 7 7.07 -6.93 5.26
CA TRP A 7 7.46 -5.58 5.68
C TRP A 7 8.35 -4.97 4.60
N ARG A 8 7.98 -3.77 4.14
CA ARG A 8 8.64 -3.06 3.04
C ARG A 8 8.70 -3.89 1.76
N GLY A 9 7.67 -4.70 1.54
CA GLY A 9 7.57 -5.59 0.40
C GLY A 9 7.54 -4.84 -0.93
N GLN A 10 7.89 -5.54 -2.01
CA GLN A 10 7.83 -4.97 -3.35
C GLN A 10 6.38 -4.81 -3.80
N PHE A 11 6.07 -3.69 -4.41
CA PHE A 11 4.80 -3.45 -5.06
C PHE A 11 4.97 -2.39 -6.14
N THR A 12 4.03 -2.33 -7.08
CA THR A 12 3.99 -1.25 -8.07
C THR A 12 2.95 -0.22 -7.64
N SER A 13 3.14 1.03 -8.07
CA SER A 13 2.13 2.08 -7.85
C SER A 13 0.79 1.67 -8.45
N ALA A 14 0.79 1.01 -9.61
CA ALA A 14 -0.43 0.53 -10.25
C ALA A 14 -1.19 -0.46 -9.37
N GLU A 15 -0.52 -1.44 -8.75
CA GLU A 15 -1.13 -2.39 -7.84
C GLU A 15 -1.78 -1.69 -6.65
N ALA A 16 -1.04 -0.80 -5.99
CA ALA A 16 -1.53 -0.09 -4.81
C ALA A 16 -2.66 0.88 -5.15
N ASN A 17 -2.57 1.58 -6.27
CA ASN A 17 -3.61 2.51 -6.71
C ASN A 17 -4.90 1.78 -7.06
N SER A 18 -4.79 0.60 -7.67
CA SER A 18 -5.95 -0.24 -7.99
C SER A 18 -6.64 -0.73 -6.72
N LEU A 19 -5.87 -1.17 -5.73
CA LEU A 19 -6.39 -1.62 -4.44
C LEU A 19 -7.06 -0.47 -3.69
N HIS A 20 -6.43 0.70 -3.68
CA HIS A 20 -6.98 1.90 -3.04
C HIS A 20 -8.32 2.30 -3.66
N ALA A 21 -8.39 2.32 -4.99
CA ALA A 21 -9.62 2.67 -5.70
C ALA A 21 -10.76 1.71 -5.34
N GLY A 22 -10.50 0.42 -5.24
CA GLY A 22 -11.50 -0.57 -4.84
C GLY A 22 -11.95 -0.40 -3.40
N CYS A 23 -11.05 -0.08 -2.48
CA CYS A 23 -11.37 0.09 -1.06
C CYS A 23 -12.09 1.39 -0.76
N PHE A 24 -11.76 2.47 -1.48
CA PHE A 24 -12.27 3.82 -1.21
C PHE A 24 -13.22 4.33 -2.31
N GLU A 25 -13.64 3.45 -3.20
CA GLU A 25 -14.71 3.70 -4.18
C GLU A 25 -14.48 4.93 -5.07
N HIS A 26 -13.32 5.01 -5.69
CA HIS A 26 -13.01 6.03 -6.69
C HIS A 26 -12.36 5.39 -7.92
N ARG A 27 -12.16 6.18 -8.98
CA ARG A 27 -11.47 5.66 -10.16
C ARG A 27 -10.01 5.32 -9.85
N VAL A 28 -9.45 4.40 -10.60
CA VAL A 28 -8.04 4.06 -10.47
C VAL A 28 -7.19 5.24 -10.99
N LEU A 29 -6.32 5.75 -10.15
CA LEU A 29 -5.37 6.79 -10.55
C LEU A 29 -4.16 6.16 -11.22
N SER A 30 -3.66 6.82 -12.27
CA SER A 30 -2.46 6.35 -12.96
C SER A 30 -1.20 6.62 -12.11
N ASP A 31 -0.12 5.96 -12.47
CA ASP A 31 1.18 6.17 -11.80
C ASP A 31 1.64 7.63 -11.96
N GLY A 32 1.31 8.27 -13.07
CA GLY A 32 1.64 9.68 -13.28
C GLY A 32 0.83 10.62 -12.39
N GLU A 33 -0.39 10.23 -12.01
CA GLU A 33 -1.23 11.00 -11.10
C GLU A 33 -0.86 10.74 -9.63
N TRP A 34 -0.41 9.54 -9.31
CA TRP A 34 -0.02 9.20 -7.94
C TRP A 34 1.10 8.15 -7.94
N ASP A 35 2.32 8.64 -7.80
CA ASP A 35 3.49 7.78 -7.62
C ASP A 35 3.55 7.28 -6.17
N ARG A 36 2.72 6.30 -5.88
CA ARG A 36 2.58 5.76 -4.53
C ARG A 36 3.86 5.09 -4.05
N ARG A 37 4.55 4.37 -4.93
CA ARG A 37 5.81 3.72 -4.58
C ARG A 37 6.85 4.75 -4.14
N GLY A 38 7.03 5.81 -4.92
CA GLY A 38 7.94 6.89 -4.58
C GLY A 38 7.54 7.61 -3.31
N GLN A 39 6.23 7.78 -3.07
CA GLN A 39 5.72 8.42 -1.87
C GLN A 39 6.13 7.66 -0.61
N VAL A 40 5.90 6.33 -0.56
CA VAL A 40 6.23 5.55 0.64
C VAL A 40 7.74 5.43 0.84
N GLU A 41 8.51 5.38 -0.23
CA GLU A 41 9.97 5.35 -0.12
C GLU A 41 10.54 6.62 0.50
N ARG A 42 9.95 7.77 0.22
CA ARG A 42 10.42 9.06 0.72
C ARG A 42 9.86 9.45 2.09
N HIS A 43 8.65 9.03 2.40
CA HIS A 43 7.90 9.60 3.53
C HIS A 43 7.45 8.59 4.58
N SER A 44 7.65 7.30 4.37
CA SER A 44 7.15 6.28 5.29
C SER A 44 8.28 5.63 6.09
N LEU A 45 7.99 5.27 7.34
CA LEU A 45 8.84 4.38 8.12
C LEU A 45 8.90 3.01 7.43
N GLY A 46 7.77 2.56 6.95
CA GLY A 46 7.65 1.33 6.21
C GLY A 46 6.21 1.08 5.76
N TRP A 47 6.00 -0.06 5.19
CA TRP A 47 4.67 -0.50 4.73
C TRP A 47 4.65 -2.03 4.76
N VAL A 48 3.44 -2.61 4.80
CA VAL A 48 3.25 -4.05 4.73
C VAL A 48 2.45 -4.38 3.49
N CYS A 49 2.95 -5.31 2.69
CA CYS A 49 2.22 -5.87 1.56
C CYS A 49 1.69 -7.24 1.94
N ALA A 50 0.41 -7.49 1.69
CA ALA A 50 -0.19 -8.80 1.82
C ALA A 50 -0.49 -9.32 0.42
N ARG A 51 -0.03 -10.54 0.13
CA ARG A 51 -0.21 -11.14 -1.19
C ARG A 51 -0.85 -12.50 -1.10
N ASP A 52 -1.71 -12.77 -2.08
CA ASP A 52 -2.24 -14.10 -2.36
C ASP A 52 -1.56 -14.53 -3.67
N GLY A 53 -0.51 -15.35 -3.56
CA GLY A 53 0.34 -15.62 -4.70
C GLY A 53 1.02 -14.35 -5.18
N ALA A 54 0.77 -13.97 -6.43
CA ALA A 54 1.33 -12.75 -7.03
C ALA A 54 0.43 -11.52 -6.83
N GLU A 55 -0.82 -11.71 -6.40
CA GLU A 55 -1.79 -10.62 -6.29
C GLU A 55 -1.64 -9.85 -4.98
N LEU A 56 -1.58 -8.52 -5.07
CA LEU A 56 -1.59 -7.66 -3.89
C LEU A 56 -3.03 -7.55 -3.37
N VAL A 57 -3.28 -8.14 -2.21
CA VAL A 57 -4.63 -8.18 -1.62
C VAL A 57 -4.77 -7.34 -0.37
N GLY A 58 -3.69 -6.81 0.16
CA GLY A 58 -3.72 -5.93 1.31
C GLY A 58 -2.49 -5.04 1.35
N PHE A 59 -2.64 -3.88 1.99
CA PHE A 59 -1.58 -2.89 2.10
C PHE A 59 -1.83 -2.01 3.30
N VAL A 60 -0.79 -1.65 4.01
CA VAL A 60 -0.84 -0.61 5.03
C VAL A 60 0.44 0.20 4.98
N ASN A 61 0.29 1.52 5.08
CA ASN A 61 1.40 2.45 5.10
C ASN A 61 1.63 2.91 6.54
N VAL A 62 2.89 2.95 6.98
CA VAL A 62 3.26 3.46 8.30
C VAL A 62 4.14 4.69 8.11
N ALA A 63 3.56 5.86 8.31
CA ALA A 63 4.28 7.12 8.30
C ALA A 63 4.82 7.44 9.70
N TRP A 64 5.84 8.28 9.79
CA TRP A 64 6.37 8.70 11.09
C TRP A 64 6.93 10.12 11.02
N ASP A 65 7.08 10.73 12.19
CA ASP A 65 7.57 12.10 12.28
C ASP A 65 9.11 12.19 12.34
N GLY A 66 9.76 11.04 12.27
CA GLY A 66 11.22 10.96 12.32
C GLY A 66 11.78 10.88 13.74
N VAL A 67 10.94 10.89 14.76
CA VAL A 67 11.38 10.91 16.17
C VAL A 67 10.66 9.85 16.99
N VAL A 68 9.39 10.05 17.35
CA VAL A 68 8.71 9.20 18.36
C VAL A 68 7.32 8.73 17.92
N HIS A 69 6.70 9.34 16.92
CA HIS A 69 5.32 9.00 16.54
C HIS A 69 5.28 8.30 15.18
N ALA A 70 4.55 7.19 15.11
CA ALA A 70 4.24 6.50 13.87
C ALA A 70 2.71 6.45 13.70
N PHE A 71 2.26 6.54 12.45
CA PHE A 71 0.85 6.60 12.09
C PHE A 71 0.54 5.51 11.06
N VAL A 72 -0.51 4.74 11.30
CA VAL A 72 -1.01 3.75 10.34
C VAL A 72 -1.98 4.44 9.40
N LEU A 73 -1.67 4.42 8.11
CA LEU A 73 -2.44 5.08 7.07
C LEU A 73 -2.77 4.10 5.95
N ASP A 74 -3.84 4.39 5.20
CA ASP A 74 -4.19 3.66 3.98
C ASP A 74 -4.28 2.15 4.20
N THR A 75 -4.91 1.72 5.29
CA THR A 75 -5.14 0.29 5.53
C THR A 75 -6.16 -0.22 4.51
N MET A 76 -5.74 -1.13 3.65
CA MET A 76 -6.53 -1.63 2.53
C MET A 76 -6.54 -3.15 2.52
N VAL A 77 -7.72 -3.72 2.27
CA VAL A 77 -7.90 -5.16 2.09
C VAL A 77 -8.85 -5.37 0.91
N ALA A 78 -8.45 -6.21 -0.02
CA ALA A 78 -9.27 -6.51 -1.18
C ALA A 78 -10.57 -7.21 -0.78
N ALA A 79 -11.67 -6.84 -1.43
CA ALA A 79 -12.96 -7.49 -1.23
C ALA A 79 -12.94 -8.89 -1.87
N GLY A 80 -13.61 -9.78 -1.27
CA GLY A 80 -13.78 -11.11 -1.83
C GLY A 80 -12.88 -12.12 -1.28
#